data_99696e17e19c4ca42bc81adbda62dd1d
#
_entry.id   99696e17e19c4ca42bc81adbda62dd1d
#
_cell.length_a   1.000
_cell.length_b   1.000
_cell.length_c   1.000
_cell.angle_alpha   90.00
_cell.angle_beta   90.00
_cell.angle_gamma   90.00
#
_symmetry.space_group_name_H-M   'P 1'
#
loop_
_entity.id
_entity.type
_entity.pdbx_description
1 polymer ?
#
loop_
_entity_poly.entity_id
_entity_poly.type
_entity_poly.pdbx_seq_one_letter_code
_entity_poly.pdbx_strand_id
1 'polypeptide(L)'
;MFLGSLSKMDKLLSFFYHIPPMPTVKKISILEIMRNSQKGRDYVEVDVKKVMEHLNEIYQCGAKPDGTFTRMAYSREDKKGREVFCGYFEKLGIPTRVDQAGNLIARMEGTDPSLPAIMVGSHLDTVPDGGKYDGAVGCMGGLAVCETLIQEGRKLKHPLEVVVFTDEEGFRFGSGLLGSSALCGEELDIHPEDLDIEGKTRREVFEGCGMSVEHVAGAKRDPESIHCFIELHVE
;
A
#
# COMPACT_ATOMS: atom_id res chain seq x y z
N MET A 1 -13.17 20.38 14.35
CA MET A 1 -11.82 19.97 14.80
C MET A 1 -11.23 19.01 13.78
N PHE A 2 -11.02 19.49 12.53
CA PHE A 2 -10.65 18.69 11.34
C PHE A 2 -9.43 19.30 10.59
N LEU A 3 -8.50 19.90 11.32
CA LEU A 3 -7.28 20.50 10.73
C LEU A 3 -6.04 19.60 10.85
N GLY A 4 -6.17 18.38 11.38
CA GLY A 4 -5.03 17.48 11.58
C GLY A 4 -4.68 16.56 10.40
N SER A 5 -5.64 16.25 9.50
CA SER A 5 -5.40 15.27 8.42
C SER A 5 -4.71 15.88 7.20
N LEU A 6 -5.00 17.15 6.87
CA LEU A 6 -4.31 17.85 5.77
C LEU A 6 -2.80 17.97 5.99
N SER A 7 -2.35 18.14 7.24
CA SER A 7 -0.91 18.27 7.54
C SER A 7 -0.14 16.95 7.40
N LYS A 8 -0.80 15.79 7.53
CA LYS A 8 -0.16 14.47 7.33
C LYS A 8 -0.03 14.14 5.85
N MET A 9 -1.06 14.42 5.07
CA MET A 9 -1.03 14.24 3.61
C MET A 9 -0.05 15.21 2.94
N ASP A 10 0.05 16.46 3.44
CA ASP A 10 1.07 17.42 2.98
C ASP A 10 2.49 16.97 3.35
N LYS A 11 2.68 16.24 4.46
CA LYS A 11 3.96 15.63 4.82
C LYS A 11 4.31 14.47 3.90
N LEU A 12 3.36 13.59 3.56
CA LEU A 12 3.58 12.52 2.56
C LEU A 12 3.92 13.13 1.19
N LEU A 13 3.17 14.15 0.78
CA LEU A 13 3.43 14.87 -0.47
C LEU A 13 4.74 15.67 -0.42
N SER A 14 5.08 16.32 0.73
CA SER A 14 6.36 17.03 0.89
C SER A 14 7.54 16.07 0.93
N PHE A 15 7.32 14.84 1.37
CA PHE A 15 8.32 13.81 1.42
C PHE A 15 8.74 13.34 0.01
N PHE A 16 7.79 13.12 -0.89
CA PHE A 16 8.09 12.89 -2.31
C PHE A 16 8.72 14.12 -2.99
N TYR A 17 8.63 15.33 -2.40
CA TYR A 17 9.30 16.54 -2.86
C TYR A 17 10.76 16.69 -2.36
N HIS A 18 11.18 15.94 -1.34
CA HIS A 18 12.56 15.97 -0.80
C HIS A 18 13.45 14.85 -1.34
N ILE A 19 12.93 13.96 -2.17
CA ILE A 19 13.75 13.11 -3.04
C ILE A 19 14.45 14.05 -4.03
N PRO A 20 15.80 13.96 -4.21
CA PRO A 20 16.50 14.77 -5.19
C PRO A 20 15.77 14.66 -6.52
N PRO A 21 15.72 15.71 -7.36
CA PRO A 21 14.71 15.88 -8.39
C PRO A 21 14.56 14.62 -9.23
N MET A 22 13.62 13.77 -8.86
CA MET A 22 13.11 12.78 -9.77
C MET A 22 12.49 13.52 -10.95
N PRO A 23 12.78 13.13 -12.19
CA PRO A 23 12.12 13.72 -13.32
C PRO A 23 10.61 13.45 -13.18
N THR A 24 9.91 14.42 -12.59
CA THR A 24 8.47 14.60 -12.63
C THR A 24 7.61 13.59 -11.85
N VAL A 25 7.44 13.81 -10.53
CA VAL A 25 6.16 13.48 -9.88
C VAL A 25 5.12 14.46 -10.44
N LYS A 26 4.38 14.05 -11.46
CA LYS A 26 3.23 14.81 -11.95
C LYS A 26 2.02 14.45 -11.09
N LYS A 27 1.50 15.39 -10.30
CA LYS A 27 0.11 15.33 -9.85
C LYS A 27 -0.77 15.33 -11.12
N ILE A 28 -1.33 14.18 -11.48
CA ILE A 28 -2.30 14.08 -12.57
C ILE A 28 -3.66 14.05 -11.90
N SER A 29 -4.44 15.11 -12.03
CA SER A 29 -5.82 15.13 -11.54
C SER A 29 -6.67 14.13 -12.33
N ILE A 30 -7.68 13.54 -11.69
CA ILE A 30 -8.67 12.67 -12.34
C ILE A 30 -9.26 13.37 -13.59
N LEU A 31 -9.47 14.69 -13.52
CA LEU A 31 -9.94 15.51 -14.64
C LEU A 31 -8.93 15.57 -15.81
N GLU A 32 -7.64 15.52 -15.53
CA GLU A 32 -6.57 15.49 -16.54
C GLU A 32 -6.48 14.11 -17.21
N ILE A 33 -6.66 13.05 -16.44
CA ILE A 33 -6.80 11.67 -16.94
C ILE A 33 -8.02 11.60 -17.86
N MET A 34 -9.19 12.10 -17.43
CA MET A 34 -10.41 12.10 -18.21
C MET A 34 -10.32 12.96 -19.47
N ARG A 35 -9.68 14.14 -19.44
CA ARG A 35 -9.49 15.00 -20.62
C ARG A 35 -8.51 14.41 -21.64
N ASN A 36 -7.47 13.72 -21.19
CA ASN A 36 -6.52 13.04 -22.07
C ASN A 36 -7.11 11.75 -22.67
N SER A 37 -8.18 11.22 -22.05
CA SER A 37 -8.89 10.03 -22.49
C SER A 37 -9.60 10.17 -23.83
N GLN A 38 -10.00 11.35 -24.23
CA GLN A 38 -10.73 11.58 -25.49
C GLN A 38 -9.87 11.55 -26.76
N LYS A 39 -8.56 11.30 -26.67
CA LYS A 39 -7.63 11.28 -27.81
C LYS A 39 -7.18 9.87 -28.21
N GLY A 40 -8.12 8.95 -28.52
CA GLY A 40 -7.84 7.72 -29.29
C GLY A 40 -6.73 6.83 -28.72
N ARG A 41 -6.58 6.72 -27.39
CA ARG A 41 -5.72 5.75 -26.73
C ARG A 41 -6.52 4.49 -26.41
N ASP A 42 -5.91 3.33 -26.59
CA ASP A 42 -6.47 2.05 -26.16
C ASP A 42 -6.70 2.11 -24.65
N TYR A 43 -7.95 2.20 -24.23
CA TYR A 43 -8.33 2.14 -22.83
C TYR A 43 -8.30 0.69 -22.38
N VAL A 44 -7.77 0.49 -21.18
CA VAL A 44 -7.91 -0.74 -20.42
C VAL A 44 -9.11 -0.54 -19.51
N GLU A 45 -10.17 -1.29 -19.71
CA GLU A 45 -11.36 -1.21 -18.87
C GLU A 45 -11.21 -2.19 -17.69
N VAL A 46 -11.23 -1.64 -16.47
CA VAL A 46 -11.16 -2.41 -15.23
C VAL A 46 -12.54 -3.00 -14.91
N ASP A 47 -12.59 -4.27 -14.55
CA ASP A 47 -13.80 -4.91 -14.03
C ASP A 47 -14.13 -4.38 -12.62
N VAL A 48 -14.90 -3.30 -12.57
CA VAL A 48 -15.33 -2.65 -11.32
C VAL A 48 -16.09 -3.61 -10.42
N LYS A 49 -16.89 -4.53 -10.98
CA LYS A 49 -17.63 -5.51 -10.18
C LYS A 49 -16.67 -6.42 -9.41
N LYS A 50 -15.63 -6.91 -10.06
CA LYS A 50 -14.59 -7.73 -9.46
C LYS A 50 -13.80 -6.97 -8.39
N VAL A 51 -13.47 -5.70 -8.64
CA VAL A 51 -12.84 -4.83 -7.62
C VAL A 51 -13.72 -4.71 -6.37
N MET A 52 -15.03 -4.52 -6.54
CA MET A 52 -15.97 -4.45 -5.42
C MET A 52 -16.12 -5.78 -4.68
N GLU A 53 -16.04 -6.91 -5.36
CA GLU A 53 -16.01 -8.24 -4.74
C GLU A 53 -14.75 -8.40 -3.87
N HIS A 54 -13.58 -8.06 -4.38
CA HIS A 54 -12.31 -8.09 -3.63
C HIS A 54 -12.33 -7.14 -2.42
N LEU A 55 -12.83 -5.91 -2.58
CA LEU A 55 -13.01 -4.97 -1.46
C LEU A 55 -13.94 -5.52 -0.38
N ASN A 56 -15.03 -6.20 -0.78
CA ASN A 56 -15.93 -6.86 0.17
C ASN A 56 -15.25 -8.01 0.91
N GLU A 57 -14.46 -8.82 0.22
CA GLU A 57 -13.74 -9.95 0.82
C GLU A 57 -12.70 -9.47 1.84
N ILE A 58 -11.92 -8.45 1.50
CA ILE A 58 -10.97 -7.82 2.44
C ILE A 58 -11.69 -7.16 3.63
N TYR A 59 -12.84 -6.52 3.40
CA TYR A 59 -13.64 -5.93 4.47
C TYR A 59 -14.05 -7.01 5.50
N GLN A 60 -14.44 -8.21 5.06
CA GLN A 60 -14.80 -9.30 5.97
C GLN A 60 -13.66 -9.73 6.90
N CYS A 61 -12.40 -9.39 6.59
CA CYS A 61 -11.27 -9.71 7.46
C CYS A 61 -11.23 -8.88 8.76
N GLY A 62 -12.01 -7.78 8.84
CA GLY A 62 -12.10 -6.94 10.05
C GLY A 62 -13.53 -6.65 10.50
N ALA A 63 -14.55 -7.14 9.75
CA ALA A 63 -15.96 -6.93 10.09
C ALA A 63 -16.36 -7.77 11.30
N LYS A 64 -17.13 -7.16 12.21
CA LYS A 64 -17.64 -7.81 13.42
C LYS A 64 -19.18 -8.00 13.35
N PRO A 65 -19.73 -8.93 14.15
CA PRO A 65 -21.18 -9.19 14.14
C PRO A 65 -22.04 -8.00 14.56
N ASP A 66 -21.48 -7.06 15.34
CA ASP A 66 -22.17 -5.85 15.77
C ASP A 66 -22.19 -4.74 14.70
N GLY A 67 -21.61 -5.01 13.53
CA GLY A 67 -21.54 -4.07 12.40
C GLY A 67 -20.33 -3.16 12.45
N THR A 68 -19.50 -3.20 13.49
CA THR A 68 -18.24 -2.46 13.55
C THR A 68 -17.18 -3.11 12.66
N PHE A 69 -16.17 -2.33 12.28
CA PHE A 69 -15.09 -2.79 11.42
C PHE A 69 -13.73 -2.27 11.90
N THR A 70 -12.78 -3.17 12.10
CA THR A 70 -11.42 -2.79 12.50
C THR A 70 -10.43 -3.82 11.98
N ARG A 71 -9.37 -3.34 11.31
CA ARG A 71 -8.23 -4.14 10.87
C ARG A 71 -6.94 -3.43 11.29
N MET A 72 -6.73 -3.35 12.60
CA MET A 72 -5.58 -2.67 13.17
C MET A 72 -4.28 -3.34 12.74
N ALA A 73 -3.26 -2.56 12.41
CA ALA A 73 -1.94 -3.06 12.03
C ALA A 73 -1.43 -4.15 12.99
N TYR A 74 -0.79 -5.17 12.45
CA TYR A 74 -0.24 -6.33 13.18
C TYR A 74 -1.29 -7.19 13.91
N SER A 75 -2.58 -6.92 13.76
CA SER A 75 -3.62 -7.75 14.34
C SER A 75 -3.83 -9.04 13.55
N ARG A 76 -4.61 -9.96 14.13
CA ARG A 76 -5.03 -11.18 13.41
C ARG A 76 -5.84 -10.83 12.16
N GLU A 77 -6.66 -9.80 12.24
CA GLU A 77 -7.49 -9.29 11.15
C GLU A 77 -6.64 -8.72 10.01
N ASP A 78 -5.57 -7.97 10.35
CA ASP A 78 -4.62 -7.46 9.37
C ASP A 78 -3.85 -8.59 8.69
N LYS A 79 -3.32 -9.53 9.46
CA LYS A 79 -2.66 -10.72 8.92
C LYS A 79 -3.57 -11.47 7.94
N LYS A 80 -4.83 -11.71 8.32
CA LYS A 80 -5.80 -12.37 7.46
C LYS A 80 -6.09 -11.58 6.18
N GLY A 81 -6.25 -10.25 6.28
CA GLY A 81 -6.43 -9.38 5.12
C GLY A 81 -5.26 -9.46 4.14
N ARG A 82 -4.04 -9.44 4.66
CA ARG A 82 -2.81 -9.58 3.88
C ARG A 82 -2.68 -10.97 3.23
N GLU A 83 -3.04 -12.03 3.95
CA GLU A 83 -3.07 -13.40 3.41
C GLU A 83 -4.07 -13.53 2.25
N VAL A 84 -5.29 -12.98 2.39
CA VAL A 84 -6.29 -12.94 1.31
C VAL A 84 -5.74 -12.16 0.11
N PHE A 85 -5.12 -11.02 0.35
CA PHE A 85 -4.54 -10.19 -0.72
C PHE A 85 -3.40 -10.90 -1.45
N CYS A 86 -2.50 -11.57 -0.73
CA CYS A 86 -1.47 -12.44 -1.33
C CYS A 86 -2.08 -13.52 -2.22
N GLY A 87 -3.17 -14.15 -1.77
CA GLY A 87 -3.85 -15.21 -2.50
C GLY A 87 -4.41 -14.76 -3.85
N TYR A 88 -4.71 -13.48 -4.04
CA TYR A 88 -5.08 -12.96 -5.36
C TYR A 88 -3.89 -12.99 -6.32
N PHE A 89 -2.72 -12.53 -5.88
CA PHE A 89 -1.51 -12.54 -6.70
C PHE A 89 -1.00 -13.95 -6.98
N GLU A 90 -1.12 -14.86 -6.01
CA GLU A 90 -0.78 -16.27 -6.23
C GLU A 90 -1.61 -16.90 -7.35
N LYS A 91 -2.93 -16.64 -7.39
CA LYS A 91 -3.82 -17.08 -8.47
C LYS A 91 -3.43 -16.50 -9.83
N LEU A 92 -2.81 -15.34 -9.87
CA LEU A 92 -2.29 -14.68 -11.08
C LEU A 92 -0.87 -15.14 -11.46
N GLY A 93 -0.22 -15.97 -10.63
CA GLY A 93 1.17 -16.36 -10.82
C GLY A 93 2.17 -15.22 -10.59
N ILE A 94 1.78 -14.19 -9.84
CA ILE A 94 2.63 -13.05 -9.49
C ILE A 94 3.26 -13.30 -8.12
N PRO A 95 4.59 -13.34 -8.00
CA PRO A 95 5.27 -13.54 -6.73
C PRO A 95 5.07 -12.35 -5.78
N THR A 96 4.92 -12.66 -4.50
CA THR A 96 4.86 -11.69 -3.42
C THR A 96 6.05 -11.85 -2.48
N ARG A 97 6.46 -10.76 -1.85
CA ARG A 97 7.47 -10.73 -0.79
C ARG A 97 7.06 -9.75 0.29
N VAL A 98 7.60 -9.95 1.48
CA VAL A 98 7.50 -9.00 2.60
C VAL A 98 8.89 -8.45 2.86
N ASP A 99 9.02 -7.13 3.00
CA ASP A 99 10.27 -6.49 3.35
C ASP A 99 10.46 -6.40 4.89
N GLN A 100 11.57 -5.81 5.32
CA GLN A 100 11.93 -5.74 6.74
C GLN A 100 11.02 -4.82 7.57
N ALA A 101 10.29 -3.92 6.93
CA ALA A 101 9.27 -3.09 7.58
C ALA A 101 7.86 -3.73 7.53
N GLY A 102 7.77 -4.95 6.98
CA GLY A 102 6.51 -5.66 6.84
C GLY A 102 5.70 -5.24 5.61
N ASN A 103 6.19 -4.37 4.73
CA ASN A 103 5.49 -4.03 3.50
C ASN A 103 5.34 -5.26 2.62
N LEU A 104 4.11 -5.53 2.19
CA LEU A 104 3.83 -6.60 1.24
C LEU A 104 3.96 -6.05 -0.18
N ILE A 105 4.78 -6.70 -1.01
CA ILE A 105 5.06 -6.24 -2.37
C ILE A 105 4.85 -7.40 -3.33
N ALA A 106 3.91 -7.24 -4.26
CA ALA A 106 3.70 -8.14 -5.40
C ALA A 106 4.40 -7.54 -6.62
N ARG A 107 5.18 -8.34 -7.37
CA ARG A 107 5.94 -7.84 -8.53
C ARG A 107 5.60 -8.63 -9.79
N MET A 108 5.03 -7.92 -10.77
CA MET A 108 4.83 -8.39 -12.14
C MET A 108 5.95 -7.84 -13.04
N GLU A 109 6.68 -8.75 -13.69
CA GLU A 109 7.78 -8.33 -14.55
C GLU A 109 7.30 -7.66 -15.84
N GLY A 110 8.03 -6.60 -16.22
CA GLY A 110 7.85 -5.93 -17.50
C GLY A 110 8.53 -6.67 -18.66
N THR A 111 8.52 -6.06 -19.84
CA THR A 111 9.31 -6.55 -21.00
C THR A 111 10.80 -6.25 -20.83
N ASP A 112 11.17 -5.31 -19.97
CA ASP A 112 12.54 -5.02 -19.57
C ASP A 112 12.62 -4.98 -18.03
N PRO A 113 12.97 -6.10 -17.37
CA PRO A 113 13.02 -6.21 -15.92
C PRO A 113 14.16 -5.41 -15.27
N SER A 114 15.10 -4.88 -16.05
CA SER A 114 16.21 -4.05 -15.56
C SER A 114 15.79 -2.60 -15.28
N LEU A 115 14.65 -2.18 -15.78
CA LEU A 115 14.14 -0.83 -15.57
C LEU A 115 13.59 -0.62 -14.15
N PRO A 116 13.62 0.62 -13.64
CA PRO A 116 12.96 0.97 -12.39
C PRO A 116 11.47 0.60 -12.40
N ALA A 117 10.96 0.10 -11.28
CA ALA A 117 9.58 -0.34 -11.19
C ALA A 117 8.59 0.83 -11.15
N ILE A 118 7.44 0.68 -11.77
CA ILE A 118 6.25 1.47 -11.46
C ILE A 118 5.66 0.86 -10.20
N MET A 119 5.51 1.64 -9.13
CA MET A 119 4.92 1.20 -7.88
C MET A 119 3.52 1.78 -7.74
N VAL A 120 2.56 0.94 -7.34
CA VAL A 120 1.18 1.34 -7.09
C VAL A 120 0.68 0.65 -5.83
N GLY A 121 -0.14 1.32 -5.03
CA GLY A 121 -0.71 0.71 -3.83
C GLY A 121 -1.10 1.73 -2.78
N SER A 122 -1.33 1.28 -1.58
CA SER A 122 -1.68 2.03 -0.38
C SER A 122 -1.50 1.13 0.84
N HIS A 123 -2.46 1.11 1.78
CA HIS A 123 -2.44 0.28 3.00
C HIS A 123 -3.72 -0.58 3.12
N LEU A 124 -3.68 -1.55 4.02
CA LEU A 124 -4.85 -2.37 4.38
C LEU A 124 -5.24 -2.23 5.85
N ASP A 125 -4.34 -1.77 6.73
CA ASP A 125 -4.68 -1.47 8.11
C ASP A 125 -5.68 -0.31 8.20
N THR A 126 -6.45 -0.27 9.30
CA THR A 126 -7.48 0.73 9.54
C THR A 126 -7.46 1.17 10.99
N VAL A 127 -7.95 2.38 11.25
CA VAL A 127 -8.38 2.79 12.59
C VAL A 127 -9.60 1.95 13.04
N PRO A 128 -9.93 1.95 14.34
CA PRO A 128 -11.20 1.38 14.81
C PRO A 128 -12.38 2.06 14.12
N ASP A 129 -13.35 1.25 13.71
CA ASP A 129 -14.50 1.70 12.92
C ASP A 129 -14.13 2.51 11.67
N GLY A 130 -12.99 2.16 11.07
CA GLY A 130 -12.48 2.83 9.87
C GLY A 130 -13.35 2.61 8.64
N GLY A 131 -13.05 3.38 7.60
CA GLY A 131 -13.73 3.29 6.31
C GLY A 131 -13.40 1.97 5.58
N LYS A 132 -14.42 1.36 4.96
CA LYS A 132 -14.25 0.15 4.14
C LYS A 132 -13.27 0.32 2.98
N TYR A 133 -13.15 1.52 2.46
CA TYR A 133 -12.42 1.83 1.24
C TYR A 133 -11.07 2.49 1.51
N ASP A 134 -10.88 2.99 2.72
CA ASP A 134 -9.67 3.67 3.13
C ASP A 134 -8.45 2.78 2.96
N GLY A 135 -7.44 3.25 2.24
CA GLY A 135 -6.26 2.50 1.81
C GLY A 135 -6.58 1.31 0.88
N ALA A 136 -7.59 0.52 1.25
CA ALA A 136 -7.95 -0.71 0.53
C ALA A 136 -8.26 -0.49 -0.96
N VAL A 137 -8.87 0.66 -1.32
CA VAL A 137 -9.18 0.97 -2.72
C VAL A 137 -7.91 1.11 -3.57
N GLY A 138 -6.83 1.68 -3.01
CA GLY A 138 -5.54 1.81 -3.69
C GLY A 138 -4.87 0.47 -3.94
N CYS A 139 -4.90 -0.41 -2.93
CA CYS A 139 -4.39 -1.77 -3.05
C CYS A 139 -5.16 -2.58 -4.10
N MET A 140 -6.50 -2.53 -4.06
CA MET A 140 -7.36 -3.23 -5.04
C MET A 140 -7.24 -2.63 -6.44
N GLY A 141 -7.00 -1.32 -6.55
CA GLY A 141 -6.70 -0.67 -7.83
C GLY A 141 -5.44 -1.22 -8.48
N GLY A 142 -4.38 -1.39 -7.70
CA GLY A 142 -3.14 -2.03 -8.16
C GLY A 142 -3.35 -3.48 -8.62
N LEU A 143 -4.10 -4.27 -7.84
CA LEU A 143 -4.47 -5.65 -8.21
C LEU A 143 -5.27 -5.66 -9.52
N ALA A 144 -6.27 -4.80 -9.65
CA ALA A 144 -7.13 -4.72 -10.84
C ALA A 144 -6.34 -4.40 -12.12
N VAL A 145 -5.31 -3.54 -12.02
CA VAL A 145 -4.40 -3.27 -13.13
C VAL A 145 -3.64 -4.54 -13.54
N CYS A 146 -3.11 -5.30 -12.57
CA CYS A 146 -2.43 -6.57 -12.86
C CYS A 146 -3.37 -7.57 -13.54
N GLU A 147 -4.59 -7.75 -13.00
CA GLU A 147 -5.61 -8.64 -13.55
C GLU A 147 -5.95 -8.28 -15.00
N THR A 148 -6.16 -7.00 -15.27
CA THR A 148 -6.53 -6.52 -16.60
C THR A 148 -5.40 -6.69 -17.60
N LEU A 149 -4.16 -6.38 -17.22
CA LEU A 149 -2.98 -6.57 -18.09
C LEU A 149 -2.80 -8.06 -18.47
N ILE A 150 -3.00 -8.97 -17.51
CA ILE A 150 -2.93 -10.40 -17.77
C ILE A 150 -4.07 -10.86 -18.69
N GLN A 151 -5.31 -10.41 -18.42
CA GLN A 151 -6.48 -10.76 -19.21
C GLN A 151 -6.35 -10.30 -20.67
N GLU A 152 -5.76 -9.13 -20.89
CA GLU A 152 -5.52 -8.58 -22.24
C GLU A 152 -4.24 -9.11 -22.90
N GLY A 153 -3.44 -9.95 -22.21
CA GLY A 153 -2.15 -10.41 -22.70
C GLY A 153 -1.12 -9.30 -22.90
N ARG A 154 -1.26 -8.19 -22.18
CA ARG A 154 -0.39 -7.01 -22.28
C ARG A 154 0.69 -7.03 -21.20
N LYS A 155 1.85 -6.50 -21.55
CA LYS A 155 2.95 -6.26 -20.61
C LYS A 155 3.38 -4.81 -20.68
N LEU A 156 3.63 -4.21 -19.53
CA LEU A 156 4.29 -2.91 -19.44
C LEU A 156 5.77 -3.07 -19.81
N LYS A 157 6.42 -1.97 -20.17
CA LYS A 157 7.86 -1.96 -20.36
C LYS A 157 8.59 -2.13 -19.03
N HIS A 158 8.20 -1.36 -18.03
CA HIS A 158 8.71 -1.40 -16.66
C HIS A 158 8.06 -2.54 -15.86
N PRO A 159 8.74 -3.11 -14.87
CA PRO A 159 8.07 -3.91 -13.86
C PRO A 159 6.99 -3.11 -13.14
N LEU A 160 5.91 -3.79 -12.74
CA LEU A 160 4.84 -3.23 -11.91
C LEU A 160 4.92 -3.85 -10.52
N GLU A 161 5.07 -3.05 -9.49
CA GLU A 161 5.01 -3.47 -8.10
C GLU A 161 3.73 -2.95 -7.45
N VAL A 162 2.94 -3.86 -6.86
CA VAL A 162 1.80 -3.49 -6.04
C VAL A 162 2.21 -3.61 -4.58
N VAL A 163 2.14 -2.50 -3.83
CA VAL A 163 2.59 -2.42 -2.44
C VAL A 163 1.41 -2.26 -1.49
N VAL A 164 1.47 -2.96 -0.36
CA VAL A 164 0.65 -2.70 0.83
C VAL A 164 1.59 -2.24 1.93
N PHE A 165 1.54 -0.95 2.24
CA PHE A 165 2.32 -0.38 3.33
C PHE A 165 1.85 -0.90 4.68
N THR A 166 2.78 -1.01 5.61
CA THR A 166 2.51 -1.50 6.96
C THR A 166 2.30 -0.33 7.89
N ASP A 167 1.24 -0.40 8.74
CA ASP A 167 0.97 0.55 9.83
C ASP A 167 0.95 2.00 9.32
N GLU A 168 0.13 2.23 8.28
CA GLU A 168 -0.05 3.57 7.71
C GLU A 168 -0.79 4.46 8.70
N GLU A 169 -1.87 3.95 9.30
CA GLU A 169 -2.76 4.67 10.20
C GLU A 169 -2.09 4.98 11.56
N GLY A 170 -1.12 4.16 11.97
CA GLY A 170 -0.38 4.34 13.22
C GLY A 170 -1.23 4.24 14.48
N PHE A 171 -2.42 3.69 14.40
CA PHE A 171 -3.34 3.66 15.53
C PHE A 171 -2.78 2.86 16.70
N ARG A 172 -2.03 1.78 16.41
CA ARG A 172 -1.56 0.86 17.45
C ARG A 172 -0.50 1.47 18.37
N PHE A 173 0.45 2.21 17.82
CA PHE A 173 1.58 2.81 18.55
C PHE A 173 1.58 4.36 18.55
N GLY A 174 0.56 4.98 17.98
CA GLY A 174 0.44 6.44 17.95
C GLY A 174 1.32 7.14 16.91
N SER A 175 2.00 6.39 16.03
CA SER A 175 2.80 6.93 14.94
C SER A 175 2.53 6.15 13.66
N GLY A 176 2.03 6.82 12.61
CA GLY A 176 1.70 6.21 11.32
C GLY A 176 2.84 6.27 10.31
N LEU A 177 2.55 5.75 9.09
CA LEU A 177 3.45 5.76 7.95
C LEU A 177 4.71 4.89 8.11
N LEU A 178 4.72 3.93 9.04
CA LEU A 178 5.91 3.14 9.34
C LEU A 178 6.48 2.48 8.07
N GLY A 179 5.65 1.81 7.31
CA GLY A 179 6.08 1.06 6.14
C GLY A 179 6.62 1.93 5.02
N SER A 180 5.94 3.03 4.71
CA SER A 180 6.34 3.97 3.65
C SER A 180 7.59 4.76 4.04
N SER A 181 7.68 5.26 5.28
CA SER A 181 8.85 5.95 5.80
C SER A 181 10.10 5.06 5.82
N ALA A 182 9.95 3.80 6.25
CA ALA A 182 11.05 2.83 6.19
C ALA A 182 11.54 2.57 4.76
N LEU A 183 10.60 2.39 3.81
CA LEU A 183 10.91 2.17 2.40
C LEU A 183 11.67 3.36 1.80
N CYS A 184 11.31 4.58 2.20
CA CYS A 184 11.98 5.81 1.78
C CYS A 184 13.30 6.03 2.52
N GLY A 185 13.58 5.30 3.60
CA GLY A 185 14.80 5.42 4.40
C GLY A 185 14.81 6.64 5.31
N GLU A 186 13.63 7.07 5.76
CA GLU A 186 13.50 8.06 6.82
C GLU A 186 14.02 7.51 8.14
N GLU A 187 14.49 8.40 9.00
CA GLU A 187 14.79 8.06 10.39
C GLU A 187 13.48 7.85 11.14
N LEU A 188 13.32 6.65 11.70
CA LEU A 188 12.11 6.26 12.44
C LEU A 188 12.38 6.38 13.94
N ASP A 189 11.55 7.16 14.62
CA ASP A 189 11.55 7.24 16.08
C ASP A 189 10.70 6.09 16.65
N ILE A 190 11.25 4.88 16.62
CA ILE A 190 10.61 3.66 17.11
C ILE A 190 11.58 2.91 18.04
N HIS A 191 11.07 2.46 19.18
CA HIS A 191 11.87 1.71 20.15
C HIS A 191 11.24 0.35 20.45
N PRO A 192 12.04 -0.68 20.73
CA PRO A 192 11.55 -2.03 21.07
C PRO A 192 10.60 -2.03 22.27
N GLU A 193 10.81 -1.12 23.22
CA GLU A 193 10.06 -1.04 24.48
C GLU A 193 8.81 -0.11 24.40
N ASP A 194 8.54 0.51 23.22
CA ASP A 194 7.32 1.29 23.02
C ASP A 194 6.09 0.41 23.29
N LEU A 195 5.17 0.92 24.09
CA LEU A 195 3.94 0.20 24.39
C LEU A 195 2.84 0.55 23.38
N ASP A 196 2.14 -0.46 22.92
CA ASP A 196 0.93 -0.29 22.13
C ASP A 196 -0.29 0.04 23.03
N ILE A 197 -1.44 0.28 22.40
CA ILE A 197 -2.70 0.56 23.11
C ILE A 197 -3.20 -0.60 23.98
N GLU A 198 -2.67 -1.82 23.80
CA GLU A 198 -3.00 -3.02 24.60
C GLU A 198 -1.96 -3.27 25.70
N GLY A 199 -0.92 -2.44 25.80
CA GLY A 199 0.18 -2.56 26.77
C GLY A 199 1.25 -3.58 26.39
N LYS A 200 1.29 -4.03 25.14
CA LYS A 200 2.36 -4.90 24.59
C LYS A 200 3.49 -4.05 24.08
N THR A 201 4.72 -4.54 24.24
CA THR A 201 5.88 -3.89 23.65
C THR A 201 5.89 -4.03 22.13
N ARG A 202 6.51 -3.07 21.43
CA ARG A 202 6.71 -3.13 19.98
C ARG A 202 7.49 -4.39 19.59
N ARG A 203 8.48 -4.78 20.38
CA ARG A 203 9.23 -6.03 20.23
C ARG A 203 8.30 -7.24 20.17
N GLU A 204 7.42 -7.41 21.17
CA GLU A 204 6.48 -8.54 21.23
C GLU A 204 5.55 -8.58 20.03
N VAL A 205 5.04 -7.41 19.61
CA VAL A 205 4.13 -7.29 18.47
C VAL A 205 4.84 -7.64 17.16
N PHE A 206 6.05 -7.12 16.94
CA PHE A 206 6.82 -7.35 15.72
C PHE A 206 7.27 -8.79 15.60
N GLU A 207 7.82 -9.38 16.69
CA GLU A 207 8.22 -10.79 16.71
C GLU A 207 7.04 -11.72 16.42
N GLY A 208 5.84 -11.39 16.94
CA GLY A 208 4.60 -12.11 16.62
C GLY A 208 4.20 -12.07 15.14
N CYS A 209 4.74 -11.12 14.39
CA CYS A 209 4.56 -10.97 12.93
C CYS A 209 5.80 -11.41 12.12
N GLY A 210 6.84 -11.95 12.77
CA GLY A 210 8.09 -12.32 12.11
C GLY A 210 8.96 -11.12 11.72
N MET A 211 8.76 -9.97 12.36
CA MET A 211 9.51 -8.73 12.16
C MET A 211 10.46 -8.47 13.33
N SER A 212 11.40 -7.54 13.16
CA SER A 212 12.28 -7.04 14.22
C SER A 212 12.42 -5.53 14.10
N VAL A 213 12.36 -4.83 15.22
CA VAL A 213 12.52 -3.35 15.27
C VAL A 213 13.88 -2.95 14.71
N GLU A 214 14.91 -3.72 15.03
CA GLU A 214 16.30 -3.48 14.62
C GLU A 214 16.50 -3.60 13.10
N HIS A 215 15.62 -4.34 12.42
CA HIS A 215 15.76 -4.61 10.98
C HIS A 215 14.87 -3.72 10.09
N VAL A 216 13.94 -2.95 10.66
CA VAL A 216 12.97 -2.13 9.90
C VAL A 216 13.66 -1.21 8.88
N ALA A 217 14.78 -0.57 9.27
CA ALA A 217 15.54 0.30 8.38
C ALA A 217 16.10 -0.41 7.13
N GLY A 218 16.21 -1.74 7.16
CA GLY A 218 16.61 -2.54 6.00
C GLY A 218 15.58 -2.58 4.86
N ALA A 219 14.36 -2.07 5.08
CA ALA A 219 13.35 -1.92 4.05
C ALA A 219 13.66 -0.80 3.04
N LYS A 220 14.64 0.06 3.35
CA LYS A 220 15.03 1.18 2.48
C LYS A 220 15.28 0.72 1.05
N ARG A 221 14.62 1.39 0.11
CA ARG A 221 14.80 1.20 -1.33
C ARG A 221 15.73 2.26 -1.91
N ASP A 222 16.50 1.85 -2.90
CA ASP A 222 17.19 2.81 -3.77
C ASP A 222 16.14 3.61 -4.55
N PRO A 223 16.10 4.94 -4.44
CA PRO A 223 15.15 5.77 -5.18
C PRO A 223 15.20 5.54 -6.70
N GLU A 224 16.39 5.26 -7.26
CA GLU A 224 16.55 4.99 -8.69
C GLU A 224 15.93 3.66 -9.12
N SER A 225 15.60 2.76 -8.17
CA SER A 225 14.89 1.51 -8.45
C SER A 225 13.38 1.69 -8.66
N ILE A 226 12.85 2.88 -8.40
CA ILE A 226 11.43 3.23 -8.53
C ILE A 226 11.27 4.31 -9.60
N HIS A 227 10.52 4.00 -10.66
CA HIS A 227 10.24 4.95 -11.74
C HIS A 227 9.23 6.01 -11.32
N CYS A 228 8.16 5.59 -10.67
CA CYS A 228 7.13 6.44 -10.07
C CYS A 228 6.32 5.64 -9.05
N PHE A 229 5.66 6.35 -8.13
CA PHE A 229 4.64 5.82 -7.26
C PHE A 229 3.28 6.43 -7.60
N ILE A 230 2.24 5.61 -7.66
CA ILE A 230 0.87 6.01 -7.95
C ILE A 230 -0.02 5.49 -6.82
N GLU A 231 -0.80 6.35 -6.23
CA GLU A 231 -1.77 5.98 -5.22
C GLU A 231 -3.17 6.46 -5.60
N LEU A 232 -4.13 5.54 -5.53
CA LEU A 232 -5.54 5.84 -5.56
C LEU A 232 -6.03 5.83 -4.11
N HIS A 233 -6.52 6.96 -3.63
CA HIS A 233 -7.00 7.08 -2.26
C HIS A 233 -8.37 7.75 -2.22
N VAL A 234 -9.18 7.43 -1.21
CA VAL A 234 -10.44 8.10 -0.93
C VAL A 234 -10.18 9.31 0.00
N GLU A 235 -10.97 10.38 -0.17
CA GLU A 235 -10.98 11.54 0.73
C GLU A 235 -12.06 11.37 1.80
#